data_55dd46e6703d6e56da957edca6fc4bb6
#
_entry.id   55dd46e6703d6e56da957edca6fc4bb6
#
_cell.length_a   1.000
_cell.length_b   1.000
_cell.length_c   1.000
_cell.angle_alpha   90.00
_cell.angle_beta   90.00
_cell.angle_gamma   90.00
#
_symmetry.space_group_name_H-M   'P 1'
#
loop_
_entity.id
_entity.type
_entity.pdbx_description
1 polymer ?
#
loop_
_entity_poly.entity_id
_entity_poly.type
_entity_poly.pdbx_seq_one_letter_code
_entity_poly.pdbx_strand_id
1 'polypeptide(L)'
;MAVDVIRHFRDYITSAPDELTAYAVFLHGPDGSPLVGLIPCYCGNVSDGERVLEPLRKFGSPVVDGIQAMPFPVMQSLLSPSFPNGNHHYWKSTLQRELTDDAILAIVEHAKRLRSPLSFVVLEHYGGAAGRVSSDATAFPHRTLPWDILFLAQWTDPAQTDMHRDWARSGEEMLRPFSQNAHLLSALDAEAEDVIQTAFGPNLARLAGVKRKYDPTNFFRVNQNIKSGP
;
A
#
# COMPACT_ATOMS: atom_id res chain seq x y z
N MET A 1 19.18 3.96 10.85
CA MET A 1 18.91 4.82 9.67
C MET A 1 17.56 4.49 9.01
N ALA A 2 17.26 3.27 8.56
CA ALA A 2 15.94 2.97 7.94
C ALA A 2 14.76 3.26 8.89
N VAL A 3 14.84 2.81 10.16
CA VAL A 3 13.84 3.09 11.20
C VAL A 3 13.59 4.59 11.36
N ASP A 4 14.65 5.40 11.38
CA ASP A 4 14.54 6.85 11.59
C ASP A 4 13.90 7.54 10.39
N VAL A 5 14.17 7.05 9.16
CA VAL A 5 13.50 7.55 7.94
C VAL A 5 12.00 7.27 8.00
N ILE A 6 11.59 6.05 8.40
CA ILE A 6 10.17 5.71 8.47
C ILE A 6 9.46 6.45 9.60
N ARG A 7 10.12 6.66 10.76
CA ARG A 7 9.59 7.49 11.85
C ARG A 7 9.37 8.93 11.39
N HIS A 8 10.38 9.52 10.75
CA HIS A 8 10.27 10.87 10.21
C HIS A 8 9.16 10.98 9.16
N PHE A 9 9.08 10.02 8.25
CA PHE A 9 7.99 9.93 7.26
C PHE A 9 6.62 9.87 7.92
N ARG A 10 6.42 8.95 8.88
CA ARG A 10 5.17 8.81 9.64
C ARG A 10 4.76 10.11 10.30
N ASP A 11 5.68 10.71 11.07
CA ASP A 11 5.39 11.91 11.86
C ASP A 11 5.09 13.11 10.96
N TYR A 12 5.76 13.19 9.81
CA TYR A 12 5.57 14.26 8.85
C TYR A 12 4.25 14.10 8.08
N ILE A 13 3.98 12.92 7.49
CA ILE A 13 2.82 12.74 6.60
C ILE A 13 1.49 12.85 7.33
N THR A 14 1.42 12.52 8.62
CA THR A 14 0.20 12.65 9.42
C THR A 14 -0.22 14.08 9.67
N SER A 15 0.69 15.05 9.56
CA SER A 15 0.45 16.49 9.72
C SER A 15 0.56 17.27 8.41
N ALA A 16 0.81 16.59 7.31
CA ALA A 16 0.99 17.19 6.00
C ALA A 16 -0.32 17.79 5.45
N PRO A 17 -0.24 18.81 4.55
CA PRO A 17 -1.43 19.33 3.89
C PRO A 17 -2.09 18.27 2.99
N ASP A 18 -3.38 18.45 2.72
CA ASP A 18 -4.20 17.52 1.91
C ASP A 18 -3.65 17.29 0.49
N GLU A 19 -2.91 18.23 -0.04
CA GLU A 19 -2.29 18.18 -1.35
C GLU A 19 -1.11 17.21 -1.42
N LEU A 20 -0.55 16.78 -0.26
CA LEU A 20 0.55 15.83 -0.21
C LEU A 20 0.08 14.41 0.03
N THR A 21 0.41 13.52 -0.88
CA THR A 21 0.40 12.07 -0.69
C THR A 21 1.82 11.55 -0.85
N ALA A 22 2.23 10.59 -0.03
CA ALA A 22 3.54 9.99 -0.18
C ALA A 22 3.54 8.52 0.26
N TYR A 23 4.42 7.73 -0.38
CA TYR A 23 4.71 6.36 -0.02
C TYR A 23 6.12 6.24 0.49
N ALA A 24 6.35 5.34 1.46
CA ALA A 24 7.68 4.87 1.79
C ALA A 24 7.86 3.44 1.24
N VAL A 25 9.01 3.16 0.64
CA VAL A 25 9.27 1.90 -0.07
C VAL A 25 10.60 1.32 0.36
N PHE A 26 10.59 0.05 0.76
CA PHE A 26 11.82 -0.75 0.90
C PHE A 26 12.07 -1.52 -0.38
N LEU A 27 13.26 -1.44 -0.91
CA LEU A 27 13.66 -2.02 -2.18
C LEU A 27 15.16 -2.37 -2.19
N HIS A 28 15.60 -3.05 -3.23
CA HIS A 28 17.04 -3.19 -3.51
C HIS A 28 17.51 -2.12 -4.50
N GLY A 29 18.66 -1.54 -4.22
CA GLY A 29 19.37 -0.69 -5.15
C GLY A 29 19.95 -1.47 -6.33
N PRO A 30 20.50 -0.79 -7.35
CA PRO A 30 21.11 -1.43 -8.51
C PRO A 30 22.28 -2.37 -8.18
N ASP A 31 22.95 -2.13 -7.07
CA ASP A 31 24.04 -2.94 -6.52
C ASP A 31 23.58 -4.06 -5.59
N GLY A 32 22.25 -4.23 -5.43
CA GLY A 32 21.65 -5.18 -4.50
C GLY A 32 21.61 -4.74 -3.04
N SER A 33 22.06 -3.53 -2.72
CA SER A 33 21.98 -3.00 -1.36
C SER A 33 20.54 -2.68 -0.95
N PRO A 34 20.16 -2.87 0.33
CA PRO A 34 18.83 -2.50 0.79
C PRO A 34 18.71 -0.98 0.89
N LEU A 35 17.66 -0.44 0.30
CA LEU A 35 17.32 0.98 0.28
C LEU A 35 15.94 1.25 0.88
N VAL A 36 15.77 2.46 1.38
CA VAL A 36 14.46 3.07 1.70
C VAL A 36 14.30 4.28 0.80
N GLY A 37 13.22 4.31 0.04
CA GLY A 37 12.81 5.44 -0.79
C GLY A 37 11.54 6.09 -0.27
N LEU A 38 11.40 7.40 -0.49
CA LEU A 38 10.15 8.13 -0.32
C LEU A 38 9.67 8.59 -1.70
N ILE A 39 8.40 8.38 -2.00
CA ILE A 39 7.77 8.73 -3.27
C ILE A 39 6.64 9.71 -2.98
N PRO A 40 6.93 11.01 -2.87
CA PRO A 40 5.92 12.02 -2.62
C PRO A 40 5.26 12.48 -3.93
N CYS A 41 3.97 12.84 -3.83
CA CYS A 41 3.21 13.52 -4.85
C CYS A 41 2.48 14.71 -4.23
N TYR A 42 2.84 15.91 -4.63
CA TYR A 42 2.17 17.14 -4.21
C TYR A 42 1.31 17.67 -5.35
N CYS A 43 0.01 17.79 -5.13
CA CYS A 43 -0.97 18.27 -6.12
C CYS A 43 -1.38 19.72 -5.80
N GLY A 44 -0.54 20.69 -6.16
CA GLY A 44 -0.77 22.11 -5.93
C GLY A 44 0.24 22.97 -6.70
N ASN A 45 0.45 24.22 -6.26
CA ASN A 45 1.46 25.10 -6.84
C ASN A 45 2.87 24.53 -6.61
N VAL A 46 3.73 24.57 -7.63
CA VAL A 46 5.09 24.02 -7.56
C VAL A 46 5.89 24.64 -6.41
N SER A 47 5.82 25.98 -6.23
CA SER A 47 6.55 26.68 -5.15
C SER A 47 6.08 26.28 -3.76
N ASP A 48 4.80 25.93 -3.59
CA ASP A 48 4.28 25.41 -2.33
C ASP A 48 4.74 23.96 -2.12
N GLY A 49 4.74 23.16 -3.19
CA GLY A 49 5.25 21.79 -3.19
C GLY A 49 6.73 21.73 -2.79
N GLU A 50 7.57 22.63 -3.29
CA GLU A 50 8.98 22.70 -2.91
C GLU A 50 9.16 22.92 -1.39
N ARG A 51 8.38 23.82 -0.80
CA ARG A 51 8.40 24.09 0.65
C ARG A 51 7.87 22.90 1.46
N VAL A 52 6.78 22.30 1.01
CA VAL A 52 6.17 21.15 1.68
C VAL A 52 7.07 19.91 1.60
N LEU A 53 7.81 19.72 0.53
CA LEU A 53 8.68 18.56 0.36
C LEU A 53 10.08 18.74 0.98
N GLU A 54 10.45 19.96 1.35
CA GLU A 54 11.78 20.25 1.91
C GLU A 54 12.13 19.41 3.16
N PRO A 55 11.23 19.18 4.15
CA PRO A 55 11.53 18.35 5.31
C PRO A 55 11.86 16.89 4.94
N LEU A 56 11.20 16.33 3.91
CA LEU A 56 11.50 14.98 3.44
C LEU A 56 12.85 14.92 2.70
N ARG A 57 13.16 15.95 1.89
CA ARG A 57 14.42 16.03 1.12
C ARG A 57 15.63 16.22 2.00
N LYS A 58 15.50 16.95 3.11
CA LYS A 58 16.61 17.28 4.02
C LYS A 58 16.84 16.25 5.11
N PHE A 59 15.97 15.25 5.25
CA PHE A 59 16.12 14.26 6.30
C PHE A 59 17.24 13.25 5.95
N GLY A 60 18.23 13.16 6.81
CA GLY A 60 19.38 12.27 6.64
C GLY A 60 20.29 12.70 5.48
N SER A 61 20.83 11.72 4.77
CA SER A 61 21.71 11.92 3.61
C SER A 61 21.19 11.07 2.45
N PRO A 62 20.23 11.56 1.66
CA PRO A 62 19.68 10.79 0.55
C PRO A 62 20.75 10.46 -0.48
N VAL A 63 20.76 9.22 -0.96
CA VAL A 63 21.66 8.75 -2.03
C VAL A 63 21.23 9.34 -3.38
N VAL A 64 19.92 9.52 -3.56
CA VAL A 64 19.33 10.12 -4.76
C VAL A 64 18.18 11.03 -4.33
N ASP A 65 18.12 12.22 -4.91
CA ASP A 65 16.94 13.09 -4.86
C ASP A 65 16.45 13.32 -6.29
N GLY A 66 15.36 12.64 -6.64
CA GLY A 66 14.69 12.72 -7.94
C GLY A 66 13.40 13.53 -7.91
N ILE A 67 13.10 14.21 -6.79
CA ILE A 67 11.87 15.01 -6.65
C ILE A 67 11.93 16.22 -7.58
N GLN A 68 10.97 16.30 -8.50
CA GLN A 68 10.87 17.38 -9.48
C GLN A 68 9.42 17.61 -9.91
N ALA A 69 9.13 18.80 -10.44
CA ALA A 69 7.85 19.06 -11.07
C ALA A 69 7.70 18.22 -12.34
N MET A 70 6.54 17.57 -12.50
CA MET A 70 6.24 16.76 -13.68
C MET A 70 4.74 16.76 -13.96
N PRO A 71 4.30 16.51 -15.21
CA PRO A 71 2.90 16.29 -15.53
C PRO A 71 2.35 15.06 -14.84
N PHE A 72 1.08 15.10 -14.38
CA PHE A 72 0.43 13.98 -13.69
C PHE A 72 0.50 12.63 -14.44
N PRO A 73 0.34 12.55 -15.80
CA PRO A 73 0.51 11.28 -16.52
C PRO A 73 1.91 10.67 -16.37
N VAL A 74 2.95 11.50 -16.21
CA VAL A 74 4.32 11.01 -15.94
C VAL A 74 4.40 10.44 -14.53
N MET A 75 3.85 11.13 -13.55
CA MET A 75 3.75 10.63 -12.16
C MET A 75 3.01 9.30 -12.10
N GLN A 76 1.88 9.17 -12.78
CA GLN A 76 1.08 7.94 -12.87
C GLN A 76 1.87 6.74 -13.44
N SER A 77 2.79 6.98 -14.35
CA SER A 77 3.59 5.94 -14.99
C SER A 77 4.94 5.67 -14.31
N LEU A 78 5.27 6.42 -13.24
CA LEU A 78 6.58 6.37 -12.60
C LEU A 78 6.99 4.96 -12.16
N LEU A 79 6.06 4.18 -11.61
CA LEU A 79 6.31 2.83 -11.11
C LEU A 79 6.07 1.73 -12.17
N SER A 80 5.53 2.08 -13.36
CA SER A 80 5.22 1.08 -14.39
C SER A 80 6.42 0.22 -14.81
N PRO A 81 7.65 0.76 -14.94
CA PRO A 81 8.82 -0.06 -15.27
C PRO A 81 9.19 -1.10 -14.21
N SER A 82 8.76 -0.90 -12.96
CA SER A 82 9.02 -1.83 -11.85
C SER A 82 8.09 -3.07 -11.88
N PHE A 83 7.05 -3.05 -12.72
CA PHE A 83 6.07 -4.13 -12.84
C PHE A 83 5.90 -4.60 -14.29
N PRO A 84 6.97 -5.15 -14.92
CA PRO A 84 6.89 -5.61 -16.30
C PRO A 84 5.99 -6.84 -16.44
N ASN A 85 5.36 -6.97 -17.59
CA ASN A 85 4.57 -8.16 -17.91
C ASN A 85 5.44 -9.43 -17.94
N GLY A 86 4.86 -10.55 -17.51
CA GLY A 86 5.50 -11.86 -17.54
C GLY A 86 6.14 -12.29 -16.22
N ASN A 87 6.26 -11.42 -15.25
CA ASN A 87 6.68 -11.79 -13.90
C ASN A 87 5.53 -12.44 -13.12
N HIS A 88 5.89 -13.28 -12.16
CA HIS A 88 4.96 -13.78 -11.15
C HIS A 88 4.81 -12.75 -10.05
N HIS A 89 3.59 -12.63 -9.50
CA HIS A 89 3.25 -11.69 -8.44
C HIS A 89 2.44 -12.41 -7.35
N TYR A 90 2.70 -12.04 -6.11
CA TYR A 90 1.86 -12.38 -4.97
C TYR A 90 1.94 -11.26 -3.94
N TRP A 91 0.80 -10.68 -3.62
CA TRP A 91 0.73 -9.50 -2.78
C TRP A 91 -0.09 -9.77 -1.53
N LYS A 92 0.33 -9.20 -0.44
CA LYS A 92 -0.39 -9.13 0.82
C LYS A 92 -0.40 -7.71 1.34
N SER A 93 -1.50 -7.31 1.96
CA SER A 93 -1.62 -6.01 2.60
C SER A 93 -2.30 -6.10 3.95
N THR A 94 -2.04 -5.13 4.80
CA THR A 94 -2.66 -5.02 6.11
C THR A 94 -2.91 -3.56 6.46
N LEU A 95 -4.16 -3.26 6.85
CA LEU A 95 -4.56 -1.92 7.23
C LEU A 95 -4.38 -1.71 8.74
N GLN A 96 -3.81 -0.56 9.11
CA GLN A 96 -3.52 -0.19 10.49
C GLN A 96 -4.06 1.21 10.79
N ARG A 97 -4.50 1.42 12.04
CA ARG A 97 -4.91 2.73 12.54
C ARG A 97 -3.71 3.63 12.80
N GLU A 98 -2.66 3.06 13.34
CA GLU A 98 -1.44 3.75 13.73
C GLU A 98 -0.23 2.94 13.28
N LEU A 99 0.79 3.63 12.80
CA LEU A 99 2.08 3.03 12.49
C LEU A 99 2.98 3.19 13.73
N THR A 100 2.88 2.25 14.68
CA THR A 100 3.65 2.30 15.93
C THR A 100 5.14 2.04 15.71
N ASP A 101 5.97 2.41 16.67
CA ASP A 101 7.42 2.15 16.61
C ASP A 101 7.72 0.65 16.55
N ASP A 102 6.97 -0.18 17.26
CA ASP A 102 7.13 -1.64 17.20
C ASP A 102 6.76 -2.20 15.83
N ALA A 103 5.69 -1.68 15.20
CA ALA A 103 5.34 -2.04 13.82
C ALA A 103 6.45 -1.62 12.83
N ILE A 104 7.01 -0.41 13.00
CA ILE A 104 8.13 0.07 12.17
C ILE A 104 9.34 -0.86 12.30
N LEU A 105 9.72 -1.22 13.53
CA LEU A 105 10.83 -2.14 13.76
C LEU A 105 10.60 -3.49 13.10
N ALA A 106 9.40 -4.07 13.25
CA ALA A 106 9.04 -5.33 12.64
C ALA A 106 9.09 -5.26 11.10
N ILE A 107 8.56 -4.19 10.50
CA ILE A 107 8.60 -3.96 9.04
C ILE A 107 10.05 -3.86 8.55
N VAL A 108 10.90 -3.07 9.21
CA VAL A 108 12.31 -2.91 8.83
C VAL A 108 13.05 -4.24 8.88
N GLU A 109 12.84 -5.05 9.94
CA GLU A 109 13.48 -6.37 10.06
C GLU A 109 12.98 -7.35 8.99
N HIS A 110 11.69 -7.30 8.65
CA HIS A 110 11.14 -8.14 7.57
C HIS A 110 11.66 -7.70 6.20
N ALA A 111 11.73 -6.40 5.93
CA ALA A 111 12.23 -5.86 4.67
C ALA A 111 13.68 -6.25 4.38
N LYS A 112 14.53 -6.44 5.40
CA LYS A 112 15.90 -6.98 5.23
C LYS A 112 15.94 -8.39 4.62
N ARG A 113 14.79 -9.08 4.61
CA ARG A 113 14.64 -10.45 4.09
C ARG A 113 13.95 -10.48 2.73
N LEU A 114 13.92 -9.36 2.00
CA LEU A 114 13.46 -9.32 0.62
C LEU A 114 14.12 -10.44 -0.20
N ARG A 115 13.33 -11.28 -0.86
CA ARG A 115 13.78 -12.49 -1.55
C ARG A 115 14.13 -12.30 -3.02
N SER A 116 13.69 -11.17 -3.58
CA SER A 116 13.94 -10.81 -4.97
C SER A 116 14.22 -9.31 -5.06
N PRO A 117 15.14 -8.86 -5.94
CA PRO A 117 15.34 -7.45 -6.22
C PRO A 117 14.11 -6.78 -6.86
N LEU A 118 13.14 -7.58 -7.31
CA LEU A 118 11.90 -7.11 -7.90
C LEU A 118 10.78 -6.93 -6.86
N SER A 119 11.02 -7.37 -5.60
CA SER A 119 10.03 -7.30 -4.52
C SER A 119 10.17 -6.01 -3.73
N PHE A 120 9.06 -5.58 -3.12
CA PHE A 120 8.99 -4.33 -2.35
C PHE A 120 8.21 -4.55 -1.05
N VAL A 121 8.51 -3.73 -0.03
CA VAL A 121 7.56 -3.43 1.04
C VAL A 121 7.18 -1.98 0.90
N VAL A 122 5.88 -1.69 0.80
CA VAL A 122 5.37 -0.33 0.60
C VAL A 122 4.51 0.07 1.78
N LEU A 123 4.72 1.27 2.29
CA LEU A 123 3.89 1.90 3.31
C LEU A 123 3.16 3.06 2.64
N GLU A 124 1.84 2.95 2.56
CA GLU A 124 0.96 3.97 2.02
C GLU A 124 0.18 4.66 3.13
N HIS A 125 -0.04 5.96 2.99
CA HIS A 125 -0.84 6.73 3.94
C HIS A 125 -2.06 7.34 3.25
N TYR A 126 -3.25 6.87 3.62
CA TYR A 126 -4.56 7.33 3.11
C TYR A 126 -5.16 8.42 4.02
N GLY A 127 -4.52 9.57 4.06
CA GLY A 127 -4.95 10.72 4.86
C GLY A 127 -5.79 11.74 4.09
N GLY A 128 -5.80 12.96 4.60
CA GLY A 128 -6.41 14.11 3.95
C GLY A 128 -7.90 13.96 3.68
N ALA A 129 -8.34 14.42 2.52
CA ALA A 129 -9.75 14.39 2.11
C ALA A 129 -10.32 12.96 2.03
N ALA A 130 -9.51 11.98 1.62
CA ALA A 130 -9.95 10.59 1.52
C ALA A 130 -10.32 9.97 2.88
N GLY A 131 -9.58 10.32 3.94
CA GLY A 131 -9.85 9.87 5.32
C GLY A 131 -11.08 10.52 5.96
N ARG A 132 -11.53 11.67 5.46
CA ARG A 132 -12.70 12.40 6.00
C ARG A 132 -14.05 11.98 5.39
N VAL A 133 -14.03 11.14 4.38
CA VAL A 133 -15.26 10.57 3.82
C VAL A 133 -15.88 9.57 4.81
N SER A 134 -17.21 9.62 5.00
CA SER A 134 -17.89 8.64 5.84
C SER A 134 -17.66 7.21 5.33
N SER A 135 -17.47 6.26 6.26
CA SER A 135 -17.18 4.85 5.93
C SER A 135 -18.31 4.16 5.14
N ASP A 136 -19.52 4.68 5.20
CA ASP A 136 -20.70 4.18 4.48
C ASP A 136 -21.02 4.95 3.19
N ALA A 137 -20.32 6.04 2.88
CA ALA A 137 -20.57 6.86 1.70
C ALA A 137 -20.20 6.16 0.39
N THR A 138 -19.21 5.25 0.42
CA THR A 138 -18.72 4.50 -0.75
C THR A 138 -18.54 3.02 -0.42
N ALA A 139 -18.09 2.23 -1.40
CA ALA A 139 -17.79 0.81 -1.17
C ALA A 139 -16.63 0.58 -0.18
N PHE A 140 -15.67 1.51 -0.10
CA PHE A 140 -14.48 1.40 0.77
C PHE A 140 -14.80 1.87 2.20
N PRO A 141 -14.81 0.98 3.22
CA PRO A 141 -15.22 1.34 4.58
C PRO A 141 -14.07 1.82 5.49
N HIS A 142 -12.81 1.49 5.17
CA HIS A 142 -11.69 1.59 6.10
C HIS A 142 -11.06 2.99 6.18
N ARG A 143 -11.90 4.04 6.25
CA ARG A 143 -11.50 5.46 6.23
C ARG A 143 -10.69 5.89 7.45
N THR A 144 -10.82 5.17 8.56
CA THR A 144 -10.12 5.44 9.82
C THR A 144 -8.85 4.60 10.01
N LEU A 145 -8.44 3.85 8.99
CA LEU A 145 -7.24 3.03 8.96
C LEU A 145 -6.30 3.59 7.88
N PRO A 146 -5.58 4.69 8.18
CA PRO A 146 -4.87 5.43 7.15
C PRO A 146 -3.60 4.75 6.66
N TRP A 147 -3.09 3.73 7.35
CA TRP A 147 -1.87 3.04 6.97
C TRP A 147 -2.17 1.72 6.29
N ASP A 148 -1.69 1.57 5.06
CA ASP A 148 -1.64 0.29 4.36
C ASP A 148 -0.19 -0.13 4.17
N ILE A 149 0.13 -1.32 4.67
CA ILE A 149 1.46 -1.90 4.52
C ILE A 149 1.36 -3.09 3.57
N LEU A 150 2.01 -2.97 2.41
CA LEU A 150 1.97 -3.95 1.34
C LEU A 150 3.28 -4.72 1.26
N PHE A 151 3.18 -6.03 1.13
CA PHE A 151 4.28 -6.94 0.84
C PHE A 151 4.12 -7.41 -0.60
N LEU A 152 4.83 -6.79 -1.52
CA LEU A 152 4.75 -7.02 -2.96
C LEU A 152 5.84 -7.99 -3.39
N ALA A 153 5.54 -9.29 -3.35
CA ALA A 153 6.44 -10.31 -3.89
C ALA A 153 6.35 -10.34 -5.41
N GLN A 154 7.50 -10.26 -6.08
CA GLN A 154 7.63 -10.38 -7.53
C GLN A 154 8.87 -11.19 -7.87
N TRP A 155 8.74 -12.14 -8.81
CA TRP A 155 9.82 -13.05 -9.21
C TRP A 155 9.62 -13.56 -10.65
N THR A 156 10.68 -14.18 -11.22
CA THR A 156 10.66 -14.68 -12.60
C THR A 156 10.68 -16.22 -12.68
N ASP A 157 11.32 -16.91 -11.71
CA ASP A 157 11.47 -18.36 -11.73
C ASP A 157 10.27 -19.04 -11.03
N PRO A 158 9.41 -19.79 -11.74
CA PRO A 158 8.27 -20.49 -11.15
C PRO A 158 8.63 -21.45 -10.03
N ALA A 159 9.86 -22.02 -10.03
CA ALA A 159 10.31 -22.93 -8.99
C ALA A 159 10.47 -22.26 -7.62
N GLN A 160 10.54 -20.92 -7.57
CA GLN A 160 10.69 -20.13 -6.35
C GLN A 160 9.34 -19.63 -5.80
N THR A 161 8.22 -20.02 -6.39
CA THR A 161 6.88 -19.49 -6.06
C THR A 161 6.56 -19.60 -4.57
N ASP A 162 6.76 -20.76 -3.96
CA ASP A 162 6.41 -20.95 -2.54
C ASP A 162 7.26 -20.05 -1.62
N MET A 163 8.55 -19.92 -1.89
CA MET A 163 9.44 -19.04 -1.13
C MET A 163 8.96 -17.57 -1.14
N HIS A 164 8.53 -17.06 -2.29
CA HIS A 164 8.07 -15.67 -2.43
C HIS A 164 6.70 -15.47 -1.79
N ARG A 165 5.78 -16.42 -1.95
CA ARG A 165 4.48 -16.38 -1.30
C ARG A 165 4.60 -16.44 0.22
N ASP A 166 5.46 -17.31 0.75
CA ASP A 166 5.68 -17.43 2.18
C ASP A 166 6.31 -16.18 2.78
N TRP A 167 7.20 -15.51 2.03
CA TRP A 167 7.73 -14.22 2.45
C TRP A 167 6.63 -13.16 2.59
N ALA A 168 5.73 -13.03 1.62
CA ALA A 168 4.65 -12.05 1.69
C ALA A 168 3.64 -12.39 2.81
N ARG A 169 3.27 -13.68 2.98
CA ARG A 169 2.40 -14.15 4.06
C ARG A 169 3.00 -13.91 5.43
N SER A 170 4.29 -14.20 5.60
CA SER A 170 4.97 -13.97 6.88
C SER A 170 5.04 -12.49 7.25
N GLY A 171 5.07 -11.58 6.26
CA GLY A 171 4.97 -10.14 6.49
C GLY A 171 3.59 -9.72 7.03
N GLU A 172 2.53 -10.20 6.41
CA GLU A 172 1.16 -9.98 6.88
C GLU A 172 0.95 -10.56 8.29
N GLU A 173 1.38 -11.81 8.53
CA GLU A 173 1.29 -12.48 9.82
C GLU A 173 2.03 -11.73 10.93
N MET A 174 3.23 -11.27 10.65
CA MET A 174 4.05 -10.47 11.57
C MET A 174 3.34 -9.19 12.01
N LEU A 175 2.56 -8.56 11.12
CA LEU A 175 1.83 -7.33 11.42
C LEU A 175 0.44 -7.57 12.02
N ARG A 176 -0.02 -8.81 12.16
CA ARG A 176 -1.32 -9.13 12.74
C ARG A 176 -1.58 -8.47 14.11
N PRO A 177 -0.63 -8.40 15.05
CA PRO A 177 -0.84 -7.72 16.34
C PRO A 177 -1.15 -6.22 16.22
N PHE A 178 -0.75 -5.58 15.11
CA PHE A 178 -0.93 -4.15 14.85
C PHE A 178 -2.11 -3.88 13.91
N SER A 179 -2.62 -4.92 13.23
CA SER A 179 -3.69 -4.85 12.23
C SER A 179 -5.06 -4.79 12.90
N GLN A 180 -6.02 -4.21 12.17
CA GLN A 180 -7.43 -4.17 12.54
C GLN A 180 -8.24 -5.31 11.86
N ASN A 181 -7.59 -6.36 11.35
CA ASN A 181 -8.21 -7.42 10.54
C ASN A 181 -9.03 -6.84 9.37
N ALA A 182 -8.46 -5.86 8.71
CA ALA A 182 -9.03 -5.15 7.56
C ALA A 182 -8.05 -5.22 6.40
N HIS A 183 -8.57 -5.36 5.19
CA HIS A 183 -7.76 -5.56 4.00
C HIS A 183 -8.19 -4.61 2.88
N LEU A 184 -7.23 -4.17 2.07
CA LEU A 184 -7.50 -3.47 0.84
C LEU A 184 -7.86 -4.50 -0.24
N LEU A 185 -9.09 -4.41 -0.78
CA LEU A 185 -9.62 -5.39 -1.73
C LEU A 185 -8.73 -5.60 -2.97
N SER A 186 -8.14 -4.52 -3.48
CA SER A 186 -7.26 -4.54 -4.65
C SER A 186 -5.91 -5.24 -4.40
N ALA A 187 -5.53 -5.44 -3.14
CA ALA A 187 -4.30 -6.11 -2.74
C ALA A 187 -4.53 -7.57 -2.30
N LEU A 188 -5.77 -8.08 -2.42
CA LEU A 188 -6.10 -9.47 -2.15
C LEU A 188 -5.91 -10.33 -3.40
N ASP A 189 -5.30 -11.49 -3.23
CA ASP A 189 -5.27 -12.57 -4.22
C ASP A 189 -6.56 -13.42 -4.12
N ALA A 190 -6.55 -14.66 -4.61
CA ALA A 190 -7.66 -15.61 -4.48
C ALA A 190 -7.80 -16.03 -2.99
N GLU A 191 -8.43 -15.18 -2.21
CA GLU A 191 -8.61 -15.35 -0.77
C GLU A 191 -9.93 -16.04 -0.42
N ALA A 192 -10.00 -16.54 0.81
CA ALA A 192 -11.22 -17.11 1.35
C ALA A 192 -12.34 -16.06 1.47
N GLU A 193 -13.59 -16.50 1.37
CA GLU A 193 -14.77 -15.61 1.34
C GLU A 193 -14.90 -14.71 2.57
N ASP A 194 -14.46 -15.16 3.73
CA ASP A 194 -14.43 -14.39 4.97
C ASP A 194 -13.48 -13.17 4.90
N VAL A 195 -12.34 -13.32 4.23
CA VAL A 195 -11.40 -12.22 3.99
C VAL A 195 -12.01 -11.17 3.07
N ILE A 196 -12.72 -11.60 2.01
CA ILE A 196 -13.47 -10.69 1.11
C ILE A 196 -14.54 -9.92 1.90
N GLN A 197 -15.24 -10.59 2.81
CA GLN A 197 -16.24 -9.96 3.67
C GLN A 197 -15.62 -8.87 4.56
N THR A 198 -14.45 -9.10 5.15
CA THR A 198 -13.78 -8.10 5.98
C THR A 198 -13.33 -6.87 5.17
N ALA A 199 -12.96 -7.05 3.90
CA ALA A 199 -12.58 -5.94 3.00
C ALA A 199 -13.74 -4.96 2.74
N PHE A 200 -14.98 -5.46 2.66
CA PHE A 200 -16.18 -4.63 2.51
C PHE A 200 -16.80 -4.19 3.84
N GLY A 201 -16.49 -4.91 4.92
CA GLY A 201 -16.99 -4.62 6.27
C GLY A 201 -18.51 -4.40 6.31
N PRO A 202 -19.00 -3.35 7.00
CA PRO A 202 -20.44 -3.08 7.13
C PRO A 202 -21.13 -2.74 5.80
N ASN A 203 -20.40 -2.38 4.76
CA ASN A 203 -20.97 -2.00 3.47
C ASN A 203 -21.37 -3.22 2.61
N LEU A 204 -20.96 -4.43 2.98
CA LEU A 204 -21.22 -5.65 2.20
C LEU A 204 -22.72 -5.88 1.95
N ALA A 205 -23.57 -5.70 2.96
CA ALA A 205 -25.01 -5.90 2.82
C ALA A 205 -25.65 -4.93 1.78
N ARG A 206 -25.22 -3.67 1.81
CA ARG A 206 -25.65 -2.66 0.83
C ARG A 206 -25.14 -2.99 -0.58
N LEU A 207 -23.89 -3.42 -0.70
CA LEU A 207 -23.28 -3.83 -1.96
C LEU A 207 -23.98 -5.08 -2.55
N ALA A 208 -24.35 -6.06 -1.73
CA ALA A 208 -25.14 -7.21 -2.14
C ALA A 208 -26.53 -6.78 -2.67
N GLY A 209 -27.16 -5.78 -2.04
CA GLY A 209 -28.41 -5.18 -2.54
C GLY A 209 -28.24 -4.48 -3.91
N VAL A 210 -27.14 -3.73 -4.08
CA VAL A 210 -26.80 -3.12 -5.38
C VAL A 210 -26.54 -4.20 -6.43
N LYS A 211 -25.78 -5.24 -6.09
CA LYS A 211 -25.50 -6.39 -6.96
C LYS A 211 -26.81 -7.05 -7.41
N ARG A 212 -27.72 -7.34 -6.50
CA ARG A 212 -29.03 -7.95 -6.82
C ARG A 212 -29.87 -7.10 -7.77
N LYS A 213 -29.81 -5.78 -7.63
CA LYS A 213 -30.57 -4.85 -8.48
C LYS A 213 -29.99 -4.74 -9.89
N TYR A 214 -28.68 -4.62 -10.03
CA TYR A 214 -28.02 -4.27 -11.30
C TYR A 214 -27.37 -5.46 -12.01
N ASP A 215 -27.08 -6.55 -11.30
CA ASP A 215 -26.48 -7.77 -11.83
C ASP A 215 -27.10 -9.03 -11.19
N PRO A 216 -28.42 -9.24 -11.34
CA PRO A 216 -29.14 -10.34 -10.67
C PRO A 216 -28.69 -11.72 -11.14
N THR A 217 -28.14 -11.84 -12.34
CA THR A 217 -27.61 -13.09 -12.89
C THR A 217 -26.16 -13.36 -12.54
N ASN A 218 -25.52 -12.46 -11.78
CA ASN A 218 -24.11 -12.53 -11.43
C ASN A 218 -23.19 -12.65 -12.67
N PHE A 219 -23.45 -11.85 -13.70
CA PHE A 219 -22.65 -11.81 -14.91
C PHE A 219 -21.21 -11.35 -14.60
N PHE A 220 -21.04 -10.26 -13.80
CA PHE A 220 -19.77 -9.76 -13.33
C PHE A 220 -19.35 -10.52 -12.05
N ARG A 221 -18.60 -11.62 -12.21
CA ARG A 221 -18.24 -12.55 -11.13
C ARG A 221 -16.75 -12.87 -11.03
N VAL A 222 -15.93 -12.16 -11.78
CA VAL A 222 -14.47 -12.35 -11.76
C VAL A 222 -13.88 -11.66 -10.55
N ASN A 223 -12.76 -12.18 -10.01
CA ASN A 223 -12.06 -11.74 -8.81
C ASN A 223 -12.93 -11.86 -7.54
N GLN A 224 -12.87 -10.85 -6.66
CA GLN A 224 -13.56 -10.83 -5.37
C GLN A 224 -15.06 -10.55 -5.57
N ASN A 225 -15.79 -11.57 -5.98
CA ASN A 225 -17.21 -11.46 -6.33
C ASN A 225 -18.07 -11.15 -5.11
N ILE A 226 -18.91 -10.13 -5.22
CA ILE A 226 -19.99 -9.87 -4.27
C ILE A 226 -21.19 -10.75 -4.66
N LYS A 227 -21.58 -11.67 -3.78
CA LYS A 227 -22.78 -12.48 -3.99
C LYS A 227 -24.03 -11.64 -3.76
N SER A 228 -25.06 -11.86 -4.59
CA SER A 228 -26.33 -11.11 -4.49
C SER A 228 -27.15 -11.40 -3.21
N GLY A 229 -26.70 -12.36 -2.38
CA GLY A 229 -27.44 -12.78 -1.18
C GLY A 229 -28.81 -13.41 -1.49
N PRO A 230 -29.45 -14.04 -0.52
CA PRO A 230 -30.81 -14.55 -0.67
C PRO A 230 -31.84 -13.45 -0.86
#